data_b5ee56b928e609fc8706d25716ac03d6
#
_entry.id   b5ee56b928e609fc8706d25716ac03d6
#
_cell.length_a   1.000
_cell.length_b   1.000
_cell.length_c   1.000
_cell.angle_alpha   90.00
_cell.angle_beta   90.00
_cell.angle_gamma   90.00
#
_symmetry.space_group_name_H-M   'P 1'
#
loop_
_entity.id
_entity.type
_entity.pdbx_description
1 polymer ?
#
loop_
_entity_poly.entity_id
_entity_poly.type
_entity_poly.pdbx_seq_one_letter_code
_entity_poly.pdbx_strand_id
1 'polypeptide(L)'
;MLYCKKVCQQYFALNKLMRISCRSVSRETYGGKKDRFNGITVDLVEEGCDNFQDKLKGSLDKWIEEGRRCIWFKVNIENSDCVPILAQKGFNFHHARDDFVMMCKWLPKDSEPNLPPASHTNLGVGAMVFNKKDQLLAISEKHYEYPHWKLPGGYVEQGEDIIDAAIREVREETGVDAVFQSVITFRHTHKMMYGNSDIYVLLMMLAISDKISISEREVNLCKWMDVEEYTKHPHVHEFNKLIVHKALEFKNRKLKLDLIKKTVNWATISREMNYLSLEDADHEKLH
;
A
#
# COMPACT_ATOMS: atom_id res chain seq x y z
N MET A 1 28.09 14.07 2.06
CA MET A 1 27.16 13.77 3.18
C MET A 1 27.02 14.86 4.24
N LEU A 2 27.89 15.84 4.34
CA LEU A 2 27.81 16.96 5.33
C LEU A 2 27.04 18.21 4.81
N TYR A 3 26.85 18.35 3.52
CA TYR A 3 26.17 19.53 2.94
C TYR A 3 24.62 19.45 3.01
N CYS A 4 24.07 18.25 3.00
CA CYS A 4 22.60 18.05 3.05
C CYS A 4 22.02 18.29 4.47
N LYS A 5 22.77 18.01 5.53
CA LYS A 5 22.32 18.25 6.92
C LYS A 5 22.20 19.73 7.29
N LYS A 6 23.03 20.61 6.73
CA LYS A 6 22.97 22.06 7.02
C LYS A 6 21.79 22.76 6.35
N VAL A 7 21.38 22.32 5.16
CA VAL A 7 20.24 22.89 4.44
C VAL A 7 18.91 22.49 5.11
N CYS A 8 18.79 21.24 5.58
CA CYS A 8 17.62 20.81 6.35
C CYS A 8 17.48 21.56 7.70
N GLN A 9 18.57 21.79 8.42
CA GLN A 9 18.51 22.53 9.69
C GLN A 9 18.14 24.02 9.50
N GLN A 10 18.56 24.68 8.44
CA GLN A 10 18.15 26.06 8.14
C GLN A 10 16.69 26.16 7.68
N TYR A 11 16.17 25.18 6.94
CA TYR A 11 14.76 25.12 6.56
C TYR A 11 13.84 24.90 7.78
N PHE A 12 14.26 24.07 8.74
CA PHE A 12 13.54 23.87 10.00
C PHE A 12 13.55 25.09 10.91
N ALA A 13 14.66 25.83 10.97
CA ALA A 13 14.79 27.04 11.79
C ALA A 13 13.98 28.21 11.22
N LEU A 14 13.91 28.38 9.89
CA LEU A 14 13.12 29.43 9.24
C LEU A 14 11.61 29.19 9.36
N ASN A 15 11.15 27.94 9.28
CA ASN A 15 9.75 27.60 9.51
C ASN A 15 9.33 27.76 10.99
N LYS A 16 10.26 27.62 11.93
CA LYS A 16 10.00 27.86 13.36
C LYS A 16 9.88 29.36 13.67
N LEU A 17 10.59 30.23 12.96
CA LEU A 17 10.52 31.68 13.13
C LEU A 17 9.33 32.34 12.44
N MET A 18 8.79 31.76 11.36
CA MET A 18 7.55 32.28 10.74
C MET A 18 6.26 31.87 11.48
N ARG A 19 6.31 30.90 12.41
CA ARG A 19 5.15 30.50 13.23
C ARG A 19 4.90 31.35 14.46
N ILE A 20 5.72 32.38 14.74
CA ILE A 20 5.58 33.21 15.93
C ILE A 20 4.94 34.57 15.57
N SER A 21 3.87 34.60 14.81
CA SER A 21 3.02 35.81 14.75
C SER A 21 1.65 35.53 14.16
N CYS A 22 0.94 34.61 14.78
CA CYS A 22 -0.51 34.68 14.83
C CYS A 22 -0.90 34.18 16.23
N ARG A 23 -1.06 35.08 17.19
CA ARG A 23 -1.83 34.78 18.39
C ARG A 23 -3.25 34.47 17.92
N SER A 24 -3.50 33.19 17.65
CA SER A 24 -4.84 32.66 17.50
C SER A 24 -5.52 32.87 18.85
N VAL A 25 -6.60 33.65 18.86
CA VAL A 25 -7.59 33.60 19.93
C VAL A 25 -7.83 32.14 20.21
N SER A 26 -7.49 31.64 21.40
CA SER A 26 -7.69 30.25 21.78
C SER A 26 -9.17 29.94 21.66
N ARG A 27 -9.56 29.23 20.61
CA ARG A 27 -10.93 28.73 20.49
C ARG A 27 -11.15 27.78 21.65
N GLU A 28 -12.22 27.98 22.40
CA GLU A 28 -12.59 27.10 23.53
C GLU A 28 -12.87 25.65 23.05
N THR A 29 -13.07 25.43 21.75
CA THR A 29 -13.39 24.15 21.13
C THR A 29 -12.66 23.97 19.81
N TYR A 30 -12.44 22.70 19.40
CA TYR A 30 -11.96 22.35 18.08
C TYR A 30 -13.01 22.61 17.01
N GLY A 31 -12.57 23.09 15.84
CA GLY A 31 -13.45 23.31 14.67
C GLY A 31 -13.69 22.03 13.90
N GLY A 32 -12.61 21.44 13.45
CA GLY A 32 -12.60 20.22 12.63
C GLY A 32 -13.25 20.38 11.25
N LYS A 33 -13.01 19.42 10.39
CA LYS A 33 -13.64 19.30 9.06
C LYS A 33 -14.85 18.37 9.15
N LYS A 34 -16.02 18.85 8.71
CA LYS A 34 -17.26 18.04 8.68
C LYS A 34 -17.27 17.12 7.47
N ASP A 35 -17.68 15.87 7.66
CA ASP A 35 -17.93 14.93 6.57
C ASP A 35 -19.42 14.80 6.25
N ARG A 36 -19.73 14.09 5.14
CA ARG A 36 -21.10 13.84 4.69
C ARG A 36 -21.92 12.92 5.59
N PHE A 37 -21.26 12.24 6.54
CA PHE A 37 -21.89 11.29 7.47
C PHE A 37 -22.16 11.92 8.85
N ASN A 38 -22.07 13.25 8.94
CA ASN A 38 -22.18 14.01 10.16
C ASN A 38 -21.06 13.73 11.17
N GLY A 39 -19.89 13.32 10.68
CA GLY A 39 -18.66 13.20 11.46
C GLY A 39 -17.84 14.48 11.45
N ILE A 40 -16.81 14.53 12.28
CA ILE A 40 -15.83 15.60 12.36
C ILE A 40 -14.43 15.03 12.40
N THR A 41 -13.53 15.56 11.59
CA THR A 41 -12.11 15.25 11.63
C THR A 41 -11.31 16.46 12.09
N VAL A 42 -10.56 16.30 13.17
CA VAL A 42 -9.61 17.29 13.72
C VAL A 42 -8.20 16.86 13.35
N ASP A 43 -7.45 17.74 12.69
CA ASP A 43 -6.00 17.56 12.46
C ASP A 43 -5.24 18.43 13.47
N LEU A 44 -4.46 17.79 14.36
CA LEU A 44 -3.75 18.50 15.41
C LEU A 44 -2.57 19.34 14.90
N VAL A 45 -2.10 19.11 13.66
CA VAL A 45 -1.15 20.02 13.03
C VAL A 45 -1.81 21.35 12.68
N GLU A 46 -3.06 21.31 12.20
CA GLU A 46 -3.79 22.53 11.81
C GLU A 46 -4.35 23.29 13.02
N GLU A 47 -4.83 22.57 14.05
CA GLU A 47 -5.58 23.20 15.17
C GLU A 47 -4.80 23.31 16.48
N GLY A 48 -3.63 22.68 16.58
CA GLY A 48 -2.76 22.74 17.75
C GLY A 48 -3.25 21.93 18.96
N CYS A 49 -2.37 21.81 19.96
CA CYS A 49 -2.58 20.99 21.17
C CYS A 49 -2.61 21.83 22.47
N ASP A 50 -2.63 23.16 22.37
CA ASP A 50 -2.69 24.03 23.54
C ASP A 50 -3.97 23.78 24.33
N ASN A 51 -3.85 23.57 25.66
CA ASN A 51 -4.97 23.24 26.56
C ASN A 51 -5.83 22.06 26.06
N PHE A 52 -5.17 21.03 25.48
CA PHE A 52 -5.82 19.94 24.77
C PHE A 52 -6.97 19.30 25.55
N GLN A 53 -6.76 19.01 26.84
CA GLN A 53 -7.75 18.32 27.66
C GLN A 53 -9.06 19.10 27.84
N ASP A 54 -8.95 20.41 28.11
CA ASP A 54 -10.13 21.26 28.31
C ASP A 54 -10.82 21.53 26.99
N LYS A 55 -10.05 21.81 25.94
CA LYS A 55 -10.55 22.03 24.60
C LYS A 55 -11.26 20.79 24.03
N LEU A 56 -10.71 19.58 24.27
CA LEU A 56 -11.33 18.33 23.91
C LEU A 56 -12.66 18.12 24.64
N LYS A 57 -12.70 18.39 25.96
CA LYS A 57 -13.92 18.27 26.75
C LYS A 57 -15.02 19.18 26.22
N GLY A 58 -14.75 20.48 26.06
CA GLY A 58 -15.72 21.43 25.53
C GLY A 58 -16.19 21.06 24.11
N SER A 59 -15.26 20.54 23.29
CA SER A 59 -15.60 20.07 21.94
C SER A 59 -16.51 18.86 21.95
N LEU A 60 -16.26 17.87 22.80
CA LEU A 60 -17.11 16.67 22.90
C LEU A 60 -18.52 17.02 23.37
N ASP A 61 -18.66 17.89 24.38
CA ASP A 61 -19.96 18.34 24.88
C ASP A 61 -20.76 19.01 23.74
N LYS A 62 -20.15 19.94 23.03
CA LYS A 62 -20.73 20.63 21.86
C LYS A 62 -21.13 19.64 20.75
N TRP A 63 -20.27 18.72 20.39
CA TRP A 63 -20.53 17.78 19.30
C TRP A 63 -21.61 16.75 19.64
N ILE A 64 -21.77 16.39 20.92
CA ILE A 64 -22.89 15.58 21.40
C ILE A 64 -24.20 16.37 21.26
N GLU A 65 -24.23 17.65 21.68
CA GLU A 65 -25.40 18.52 21.53
C GLU A 65 -25.77 18.74 20.05
N GLU A 66 -24.76 18.88 19.16
CA GLU A 66 -24.97 18.98 17.72
C GLU A 66 -25.39 17.66 17.04
N GLY A 67 -25.47 16.55 17.79
CA GLY A 67 -25.82 15.24 17.25
C GLY A 67 -24.78 14.68 16.28
N ARG A 68 -23.48 15.00 16.49
CA ARG A 68 -22.40 14.44 15.66
C ARG A 68 -22.28 12.94 15.89
N ARG A 69 -21.83 12.21 14.84
CA ARG A 69 -21.79 10.74 14.90
C ARG A 69 -20.40 10.23 15.25
N CYS A 70 -19.40 10.52 14.44
CA CYS A 70 -18.03 10.07 14.69
C CYS A 70 -17.08 11.27 14.77
N ILE A 71 -16.22 11.25 15.77
CA ILE A 71 -15.15 12.21 15.89
C ILE A 71 -13.83 11.52 15.62
N TRP A 72 -13.06 12.10 14.71
CA TRP A 72 -11.75 11.65 14.28
C TRP A 72 -10.69 12.63 14.72
N PHE A 73 -9.61 12.13 15.31
CA PHE A 73 -8.41 12.90 15.57
C PHE A 73 -7.23 12.32 14.80
N LYS A 74 -6.64 13.15 13.95
CA LYS A 74 -5.34 12.86 13.34
C LYS A 74 -4.27 13.43 14.26
N VAL A 75 -3.58 12.55 14.95
CA VAL A 75 -2.55 12.89 15.93
C VAL A 75 -1.19 12.62 15.31
N ASN A 76 -0.49 13.67 14.93
CA ASN A 76 0.86 13.56 14.36
C ASN A 76 1.87 13.21 15.45
N ILE A 77 3.00 12.68 15.07
CA ILE A 77 4.05 12.19 15.98
C ILE A 77 4.52 13.28 16.95
N GLU A 78 4.56 14.54 16.50
CA GLU A 78 4.93 15.70 17.32
C GLU A 78 3.90 16.01 18.44
N ASN A 79 2.67 15.52 18.29
CA ASN A 79 1.55 15.71 19.20
C ASN A 79 1.18 14.41 19.94
N SER A 80 2.08 13.43 19.96
CA SER A 80 1.82 12.09 20.50
C SER A 80 1.38 12.09 21.98
N ASP A 81 1.72 13.10 22.75
CA ASP A 81 1.26 13.30 24.14
C ASP A 81 -0.27 13.45 24.25
N CYS A 82 -0.97 13.74 23.15
CA CYS A 82 -2.44 13.79 23.11
C CYS A 82 -3.08 12.39 23.06
N VAL A 83 -2.35 11.35 22.63
CA VAL A 83 -2.86 9.98 22.47
C VAL A 83 -3.40 9.38 23.78
N PRO A 84 -2.69 9.41 24.93
CA PRO A 84 -3.22 8.91 26.19
C PRO A 84 -4.50 9.63 26.64
N ILE A 85 -4.60 10.93 26.39
CA ILE A 85 -5.77 11.73 26.76
C ILE A 85 -6.97 11.31 25.91
N LEU A 86 -6.79 11.13 24.60
CA LEU A 86 -7.85 10.61 23.72
C LEU A 86 -8.30 9.22 24.13
N ALA A 87 -7.37 8.31 24.41
CA ALA A 87 -7.69 6.95 24.87
C ALA A 87 -8.50 6.95 26.17
N GLN A 88 -8.13 7.78 27.17
CA GLN A 88 -8.89 7.95 28.41
C GLN A 88 -10.30 8.52 28.18
N LYS A 89 -10.50 9.26 27.11
CA LYS A 89 -11.83 9.77 26.70
C LYS A 89 -12.59 8.81 25.80
N GLY A 90 -12.09 7.56 25.61
CA GLY A 90 -12.76 6.49 24.89
C GLY A 90 -12.64 6.59 23.38
N PHE A 91 -11.58 7.20 22.88
CA PHE A 91 -11.20 7.09 21.47
C PHE A 91 -10.45 5.77 21.26
N ASN A 92 -10.74 5.10 20.16
CA ASN A 92 -10.07 3.89 19.72
C ASN A 92 -9.06 4.21 18.61
N PHE A 93 -8.00 3.42 18.53
CA PHE A 93 -7.11 3.46 17.38
C PHE A 93 -7.84 2.96 16.14
N HIS A 94 -7.66 3.65 15.01
CA HIS A 94 -8.20 3.21 13.73
C HIS A 94 -7.08 2.75 12.79
N HIS A 95 -6.12 3.62 12.49
CA HIS A 95 -4.95 3.28 11.68
C HIS A 95 -3.79 4.22 11.98
N ALA A 96 -2.58 3.81 11.60
CA ALA A 96 -1.39 4.63 11.70
C ALA A 96 -0.71 4.77 10.33
N ARG A 97 0.10 5.82 10.21
CA ARG A 97 1.10 6.03 9.16
C ARG A 97 2.40 6.43 9.83
N ASP A 98 3.47 6.63 9.06
CA ASP A 98 4.80 6.95 9.59
C ASP A 98 4.81 8.22 10.45
N ASP A 99 3.92 9.17 10.16
CA ASP A 99 3.88 10.49 10.77
C ASP A 99 2.66 10.75 11.67
N PHE A 100 1.65 9.87 11.69
CA PHE A 100 0.44 10.06 12.51
C PHE A 100 -0.25 8.77 12.91
N VAL A 101 -1.08 8.86 13.95
CA VAL A 101 -2.13 7.90 14.27
C VAL A 101 -3.50 8.55 14.13
N MET A 102 -4.44 7.85 13.50
CA MET A 102 -5.85 8.23 13.45
C MET A 102 -6.60 7.54 14.57
N MET A 103 -7.24 8.33 15.43
CA MET A 103 -8.11 7.83 16.50
C MET A 103 -9.54 8.28 16.25
N CYS A 104 -10.50 7.45 16.63
CA CYS A 104 -11.91 7.78 16.44
C CYS A 104 -12.76 7.43 17.66
N LYS A 105 -13.87 8.15 17.80
CA LYS A 105 -14.89 7.89 18.82
C LYS A 105 -16.27 8.02 18.20
N TRP A 106 -17.06 6.95 18.34
CA TRP A 106 -18.48 6.96 18.00
C TRP A 106 -19.28 7.55 19.15
N LEU A 107 -20.11 8.55 18.90
CA LEU A 107 -20.86 9.28 19.92
C LEU A 107 -22.28 8.72 20.18
N PRO A 108 -23.06 8.27 19.15
CA PRO A 108 -24.39 7.76 19.38
C PRO A 108 -24.38 6.54 20.30
N LYS A 109 -25.35 6.46 21.22
CA LYS A 109 -25.50 5.35 22.17
C LYS A 109 -26.54 4.33 21.72
N ASP A 110 -27.38 4.71 20.79
CA ASP A 110 -28.55 3.99 20.29
C ASP A 110 -28.32 3.32 18.92
N SER A 111 -27.11 3.41 18.40
CA SER A 111 -26.75 2.81 17.12
C SER A 111 -25.32 2.27 17.10
N GLU A 112 -25.14 1.14 16.44
CA GLU A 112 -23.84 0.55 16.23
C GLU A 112 -22.96 1.42 15.30
N PRO A 113 -21.64 1.43 15.54
CA PRO A 113 -20.71 2.14 14.69
C PRO A 113 -20.76 1.63 13.24
N ASN A 114 -21.02 2.53 12.28
CA ASN A 114 -20.91 2.25 10.87
C ASN A 114 -19.71 3.02 10.29
N LEU A 115 -18.52 2.59 10.70
CA LEU A 115 -17.25 3.18 10.30
C LEU A 115 -16.55 2.28 9.27
N PRO A 116 -15.78 2.87 8.32
CA PRO A 116 -14.93 2.05 7.47
C PRO A 116 -13.94 1.28 8.35
N PRO A 117 -13.68 0.00 8.07
CA PRO A 117 -12.65 -0.74 8.80
C PRO A 117 -11.26 -0.17 8.50
N ALA A 118 -10.35 -0.30 9.45
CA ALA A 118 -8.94 -0.07 9.17
C ALA A 118 -8.45 -1.02 8.07
N SER A 119 -7.48 -0.57 7.28
CA SER A 119 -6.84 -1.43 6.27
C SER A 119 -6.21 -2.63 6.97
N HIS A 120 -6.61 -3.84 6.54
CA HIS A 120 -6.15 -5.11 7.10
C HIS A 120 -5.69 -6.10 6.02
N THR A 121 -5.50 -5.62 4.80
CA THR A 121 -5.13 -6.45 3.66
C THR A 121 -3.95 -5.81 2.93
N ASN A 122 -2.87 -6.56 2.81
CA ASN A 122 -1.72 -6.18 2.01
C ASN A 122 -1.95 -6.59 0.55
N LEU A 123 -1.38 -5.83 -0.37
CA LEU A 123 -1.36 -6.15 -1.79
C LEU A 123 0.08 -6.42 -2.21
N GLY A 124 0.31 -7.61 -2.75
CA GLY A 124 1.60 -8.00 -3.29
C GLY A 124 1.51 -8.43 -4.75
N VAL A 125 2.65 -8.47 -5.40
CA VAL A 125 2.81 -8.90 -6.79
C VAL A 125 3.91 -9.94 -6.92
N GLY A 126 3.71 -10.90 -7.83
CA GLY A 126 4.75 -11.81 -8.30
C GLY A 126 4.85 -11.77 -9.80
N ALA A 127 6.06 -11.85 -10.31
CA ALA A 127 6.36 -11.77 -11.72
C ALA A 127 6.88 -13.12 -12.24
N MET A 128 6.13 -13.74 -13.13
CA MET A 128 6.57 -14.89 -13.89
C MET A 128 7.20 -14.40 -15.19
N VAL A 129 8.51 -14.17 -15.13
CA VAL A 129 9.26 -13.58 -16.23
C VAL A 129 9.85 -14.68 -17.12
N PHE A 130 9.48 -14.69 -18.38
CA PHE A 130 10.06 -15.57 -19.39
C PHE A 130 11.06 -14.83 -20.29
N ASN A 131 12.16 -15.46 -20.62
CA ASN A 131 13.08 -14.95 -21.64
C ASN A 131 12.72 -15.51 -23.04
N LYS A 132 13.48 -15.10 -24.07
CA LYS A 132 13.31 -15.56 -25.47
C LYS A 132 13.54 -17.04 -25.68
N LYS A 133 14.14 -17.76 -24.70
CA LYS A 133 14.35 -19.20 -24.71
C LYS A 133 13.29 -19.97 -23.91
N ASP A 134 12.20 -19.26 -23.51
CA ASP A 134 11.15 -19.80 -22.65
C ASP A 134 11.64 -20.28 -21.27
N GLN A 135 12.77 -19.76 -20.78
CA GLN A 135 13.25 -20.01 -19.44
C GLN A 135 12.61 -19.01 -18.46
N LEU A 136 12.37 -19.48 -17.24
CA LEU A 136 11.74 -18.73 -16.16
C LEU A 136 12.80 -18.10 -15.26
N LEU A 137 12.64 -16.83 -14.92
CA LEU A 137 13.48 -16.15 -13.94
C LEU A 137 13.09 -16.61 -12.54
N ALA A 138 14.04 -17.16 -11.81
CA ALA A 138 13.85 -17.64 -10.46
C ALA A 138 14.87 -17.02 -9.51
N ILE A 139 14.42 -16.68 -8.29
CA ILE A 139 15.29 -16.14 -7.23
C ILE A 139 15.24 -17.00 -5.99
N SER A 140 16.28 -16.88 -5.16
CA SER A 140 16.36 -17.39 -3.80
C SER A 140 16.74 -16.26 -2.85
N GLU A 141 16.01 -16.09 -1.76
CA GLU A 141 16.23 -15.04 -0.78
C GLU A 141 17.35 -15.39 0.20
N LYS A 142 18.00 -14.35 0.79
CA LYS A 142 19.14 -14.53 1.71
C LYS A 142 18.81 -15.15 3.07
N HIS A 143 17.61 -14.91 3.59
CA HIS A 143 17.28 -15.17 4.99
C HIS A 143 16.54 -16.48 5.22
N TYR A 144 16.73 -17.47 4.33
CA TYR A 144 16.18 -18.79 4.49
C TYR A 144 17.26 -19.79 4.87
N GLU A 145 16.93 -20.73 5.77
CA GLU A 145 17.83 -21.75 6.25
C GLU A 145 18.25 -22.77 5.16
N TYR A 146 17.47 -22.84 4.07
CA TYR A 146 17.75 -23.71 2.92
C TYR A 146 17.44 -22.99 1.61
N PRO A 147 18.14 -23.34 0.51
CA PRO A 147 17.84 -22.77 -0.79
C PRO A 147 16.39 -23.08 -1.17
N HIS A 148 15.59 -22.04 -1.33
CA HIS A 148 14.26 -22.15 -1.90
C HIS A 148 14.19 -21.27 -3.15
N TRP A 149 13.41 -21.71 -4.11
CA TRP A 149 13.24 -20.99 -5.36
C TRP A 149 11.84 -20.44 -5.46
N LYS A 150 11.75 -19.15 -5.73
CA LYS A 150 10.49 -18.44 -5.93
C LYS A 150 10.56 -17.54 -7.16
N LEU A 151 9.41 -16.99 -7.54
CA LEU A 151 9.31 -15.92 -8.52
C LEU A 151 9.73 -14.59 -7.89
N PRO A 152 10.33 -13.66 -8.64
CA PRO A 152 10.54 -12.29 -8.18
C PRO A 152 9.22 -11.63 -7.78
N GLY A 153 9.25 -10.75 -6.78
CA GLY A 153 8.07 -9.99 -6.38
C GLY A 153 8.06 -9.60 -4.92
N GLY A 154 7.21 -8.62 -4.61
CA GLY A 154 7.11 -8.00 -3.30
C GLY A 154 5.79 -7.28 -3.11
N TYR A 155 5.77 -6.26 -2.24
CA TYR A 155 4.57 -5.48 -1.96
C TYR A 155 4.38 -4.34 -2.97
N VAL A 156 3.11 -4.05 -3.28
CA VAL A 156 2.72 -2.85 -4.02
C VAL A 156 2.77 -1.67 -3.07
N GLU A 157 3.48 -0.62 -3.45
CA GLU A 157 3.59 0.60 -2.66
C GLU A 157 2.30 1.43 -2.70
N GLN A 158 2.15 2.35 -1.74
CA GLN A 158 0.96 3.20 -1.69
C GLN A 158 0.87 4.11 -2.92
N GLY A 159 -0.18 3.95 -3.72
CA GLY A 159 -0.41 4.74 -4.93
C GLY A 159 0.29 4.19 -6.17
N GLU A 160 0.97 3.05 -6.06
CA GLU A 160 1.62 2.36 -7.16
C GLU A 160 0.64 1.45 -7.92
N ASP A 161 0.76 1.37 -9.22
CA ASP A 161 -0.01 0.43 -10.04
C ASP A 161 0.60 -0.99 -9.96
N ILE A 162 -0.24 -2.01 -10.01
CA ILE A 162 0.17 -3.43 -9.89
C ILE A 162 1.23 -3.82 -10.93
N ILE A 163 1.11 -3.35 -12.17
CA ILE A 163 2.08 -3.64 -13.24
C ILE A 163 3.42 -2.96 -12.95
N ASP A 164 3.37 -1.70 -12.51
CA ASP A 164 4.58 -0.92 -12.21
C ASP A 164 5.33 -1.52 -11.02
N ALA A 165 4.61 -1.97 -9.99
CA ALA A 165 5.17 -2.70 -8.86
C ALA A 165 5.91 -3.96 -9.30
N ALA A 166 5.31 -4.77 -10.18
CA ALA A 166 5.94 -5.99 -10.67
C ALA A 166 7.20 -5.71 -11.51
N ILE A 167 7.16 -4.66 -12.34
CA ILE A 167 8.34 -4.22 -13.13
C ILE A 167 9.46 -3.76 -12.19
N ARG A 168 9.13 -2.95 -11.18
CA ARG A 168 10.07 -2.46 -10.17
C ARG A 168 10.72 -3.60 -9.41
N GLU A 169 9.92 -4.52 -8.85
CA GLU A 169 10.41 -5.67 -8.07
C GLU A 169 11.36 -6.56 -8.90
N VAL A 170 10.99 -6.88 -10.15
CA VAL A 170 11.86 -7.65 -11.05
C VAL A 170 13.20 -6.94 -11.26
N ARG A 171 13.17 -5.63 -11.51
CA ARG A 171 14.37 -4.84 -11.73
C ARG A 171 15.23 -4.72 -10.46
N GLU A 172 14.62 -4.46 -9.30
CA GLU A 172 15.31 -4.30 -8.03
C GLU A 172 15.97 -5.60 -7.55
N GLU A 173 15.26 -6.73 -7.65
CA GLU A 173 15.76 -8.03 -7.19
C GLU A 173 16.77 -8.65 -8.16
N THR A 174 16.58 -8.46 -9.48
CA THR A 174 17.30 -9.25 -10.50
C THR A 174 18.08 -8.45 -11.53
N GLY A 175 17.84 -7.14 -11.62
CA GLY A 175 18.41 -6.27 -12.66
C GLY A 175 17.86 -6.52 -14.07
N VAL A 176 16.86 -7.38 -14.22
CA VAL A 176 16.23 -7.70 -15.50
C VAL A 176 15.13 -6.69 -15.81
N ASP A 177 15.13 -6.17 -17.03
CA ASP A 177 14.01 -5.39 -17.55
C ASP A 177 12.97 -6.30 -18.19
N ALA A 178 11.71 -6.12 -17.81
CA ALA A 178 10.61 -6.95 -18.28
C ALA A 178 9.37 -6.12 -18.62
N VAL A 179 8.52 -6.63 -19.51
CA VAL A 179 7.24 -6.02 -19.91
C VAL A 179 6.08 -6.95 -19.56
N PHE A 180 4.99 -6.35 -19.12
CA PHE A 180 3.75 -7.04 -18.79
C PHE A 180 3.16 -7.73 -20.02
N GLN A 181 2.65 -8.96 -19.81
CA GLN A 181 1.95 -9.73 -20.82
C GLN A 181 0.51 -10.05 -20.42
N SER A 182 0.29 -10.56 -19.22
CA SER A 182 -1.02 -11.00 -18.74
C SER A 182 -1.06 -11.11 -17.22
N VAL A 183 -2.21 -10.88 -16.62
CA VAL A 183 -2.49 -11.39 -15.28
C VAL A 183 -2.76 -12.89 -15.39
N ILE A 184 -2.19 -13.70 -14.51
CA ILE A 184 -2.40 -15.15 -14.50
C ILE A 184 -3.43 -15.53 -13.46
N THR A 185 -3.26 -15.04 -12.25
CA THR A 185 -4.15 -15.33 -11.12
C THR A 185 -3.87 -14.37 -9.96
N PHE A 186 -4.69 -14.45 -8.95
CA PHE A 186 -4.38 -13.91 -7.62
C PHE A 186 -4.68 -14.96 -6.55
N ARG A 187 -4.00 -14.88 -5.43
CA ARG A 187 -4.36 -15.62 -4.22
C ARG A 187 -4.81 -14.65 -3.14
N HIS A 188 -5.75 -15.08 -2.31
CA HIS A 188 -6.16 -14.37 -1.10
C HIS A 188 -5.89 -15.28 0.10
N THR A 189 -5.05 -14.81 1.01
CA THR A 189 -4.61 -15.57 2.19
C THR A 189 -4.90 -14.77 3.45
N HIS A 190 -5.32 -15.45 4.51
CA HIS A 190 -5.63 -14.83 5.79
C HIS A 190 -4.56 -15.17 6.84
N LYS A 191 -4.55 -14.43 7.94
CA LYS A 191 -3.65 -14.64 9.09
C LYS A 191 -2.17 -14.58 8.71
N MET A 192 -1.84 -13.66 7.81
CA MET A 192 -0.47 -13.35 7.46
C MET A 192 0.17 -12.45 8.51
N MET A 193 1.26 -11.75 8.18
CA MET A 193 1.99 -10.90 9.11
C MET A 193 1.06 -9.91 9.82
N TYR A 194 1.21 -9.81 11.14
CA TYR A 194 0.36 -8.99 12.02
C TYR A 194 -1.14 -9.31 11.99
N GLY A 195 -1.53 -10.52 11.56
CA GLY A 195 -2.92 -10.93 11.46
C GLY A 195 -3.68 -10.40 10.24
N ASN A 196 -2.99 -9.71 9.35
CA ASN A 196 -3.57 -9.17 8.12
C ASN A 196 -3.92 -10.27 7.11
N SER A 197 -4.79 -9.94 6.18
CA SER A 197 -4.95 -10.70 4.94
C SER A 197 -3.92 -10.25 3.90
N ASP A 198 -3.71 -11.07 2.88
CA ASP A 198 -2.79 -10.81 1.78
C ASP A 198 -3.46 -11.17 0.45
N ILE A 199 -3.47 -10.23 -0.48
CA ILE A 199 -3.83 -10.48 -1.89
C ILE A 199 -2.53 -10.40 -2.69
N TYR A 200 -2.18 -11.49 -3.34
CA TYR A 200 -0.96 -11.59 -4.14
C TYR A 200 -1.32 -11.87 -5.59
N VAL A 201 -1.05 -10.89 -6.46
CA VAL A 201 -1.39 -10.93 -7.88
C VAL A 201 -0.18 -11.44 -8.67
N LEU A 202 -0.39 -12.43 -9.50
CA LEU A 202 0.66 -13.03 -10.34
C LEU A 202 0.52 -12.60 -11.78
N LEU A 203 1.60 -12.03 -12.29
CA LEU A 203 1.70 -11.50 -13.64
C LEU A 203 2.66 -12.33 -14.48
N MET A 204 2.29 -12.60 -15.73
CA MET A 204 3.20 -13.09 -16.75
C MET A 204 3.90 -11.90 -17.42
N MET A 205 5.22 -11.98 -17.55
CA MET A 205 6.05 -10.94 -18.12
C MET A 205 7.05 -11.51 -19.10
N LEU A 206 7.48 -10.71 -20.06
CA LEU A 206 8.53 -11.03 -21.02
C LEU A 206 9.77 -10.20 -20.73
N ALA A 207 10.91 -10.85 -20.59
CA ALA A 207 12.19 -10.18 -20.41
C ALA A 207 12.62 -9.44 -21.70
N ILE A 208 13.03 -8.18 -21.52
CA ILE A 208 13.67 -7.36 -22.59
C ILE A 208 15.18 -7.59 -22.57
N SER A 209 15.73 -7.84 -21.36
CA SER A 209 17.15 -8.11 -21.15
C SER A 209 17.34 -9.46 -20.45
N ASP A 210 18.39 -10.22 -20.81
CA ASP A 210 18.69 -11.51 -20.16
C ASP A 210 19.80 -11.41 -19.10
N LYS A 211 20.42 -10.20 -18.96
CA LYS A 211 21.53 -9.99 -18.03
C LYS A 211 21.01 -9.86 -16.60
N ILE A 212 21.42 -10.79 -15.74
CA ILE A 212 21.11 -10.77 -14.32
C ILE A 212 22.14 -9.92 -13.57
N SER A 213 21.66 -9.07 -12.66
CA SER A 213 22.43 -8.27 -11.72
C SER A 213 21.66 -8.20 -10.41
N ILE A 214 21.92 -9.16 -9.51
CA ILE A 214 21.16 -9.30 -8.27
C ILE A 214 21.40 -8.16 -7.27
N SER A 215 20.35 -7.81 -6.53
CA SER A 215 20.45 -6.99 -5.32
C SER A 215 21.03 -7.84 -4.18
N GLU A 216 22.27 -7.58 -3.81
CA GLU A 216 22.93 -8.29 -2.69
C GLU A 216 22.23 -8.09 -1.33
N ARG A 217 21.29 -7.19 -1.24
CA ARG A 217 20.57 -6.89 0.00
C ARG A 217 19.55 -8.00 0.33
N GLU A 218 18.83 -8.48 -0.66
CA GLU A 218 17.65 -9.35 -0.46
C GLU A 218 17.79 -10.70 -1.15
N VAL A 219 18.45 -10.75 -2.30
CA VAL A 219 18.58 -11.94 -3.13
C VAL A 219 19.93 -12.62 -2.90
N ASN A 220 19.88 -13.91 -2.68
CA ASN A 220 21.07 -14.77 -2.58
C ASN A 220 21.47 -15.32 -3.94
N LEU A 221 20.52 -15.88 -4.69
CA LEU A 221 20.74 -16.46 -5.99
C LEU A 221 19.64 -16.03 -6.95
N CYS A 222 20.02 -15.82 -8.21
CA CYS A 222 19.08 -15.59 -9.30
C CYS A 222 19.57 -16.31 -10.54
N LYS A 223 18.68 -17.03 -11.24
CA LYS A 223 19.02 -17.68 -12.50
C LYS A 223 17.82 -17.84 -13.43
N TRP A 224 18.11 -18.00 -14.71
CA TRP A 224 17.16 -18.51 -15.68
C TRP A 224 17.08 -20.05 -15.53
N MET A 225 15.89 -20.56 -15.25
CA MET A 225 15.60 -21.99 -15.14
C MET A 225 14.72 -22.46 -16.27
N ASP A 226 14.97 -23.66 -16.78
CA ASP A 226 13.97 -24.31 -17.62
C ASP A 226 12.69 -24.59 -16.82
N VAL A 227 11.54 -24.43 -17.46
CA VAL A 227 10.24 -24.59 -16.78
C VAL A 227 10.11 -25.97 -16.13
N GLU A 228 10.64 -27.02 -16.79
CA GLU A 228 10.64 -28.38 -16.27
C GLU A 228 11.54 -28.50 -15.04
N GLU A 229 12.73 -27.87 -15.05
CA GLU A 229 13.62 -27.81 -13.89
C GLU A 229 12.92 -27.13 -12.71
N TYR A 230 12.30 -25.96 -12.93
CA TYR A 230 11.59 -25.22 -11.89
C TYR A 230 10.44 -26.02 -11.28
N THR A 231 9.58 -26.60 -12.11
CA THR A 231 8.38 -27.33 -11.64
C THR A 231 8.71 -28.65 -10.95
N LYS A 232 9.84 -29.28 -11.26
CA LYS A 232 10.31 -30.50 -10.59
C LYS A 232 11.23 -30.24 -9.39
N HIS A 233 11.66 -29.01 -9.20
CA HIS A 233 12.63 -28.67 -8.16
C HIS A 233 12.07 -28.92 -6.75
N PRO A 234 12.79 -29.63 -5.84
CA PRO A 234 12.28 -29.98 -4.51
C PRO A 234 12.07 -28.76 -3.61
N HIS A 235 12.80 -27.69 -3.85
CA HIS A 235 12.72 -26.43 -3.09
C HIS A 235 11.85 -25.34 -3.74
N VAL A 236 10.97 -25.70 -4.67
CA VAL A 236 9.92 -24.83 -5.20
C VAL A 236 8.60 -25.21 -4.53
N HIS A 237 7.93 -24.21 -3.95
CA HIS A 237 6.63 -24.42 -3.29
C HIS A 237 5.57 -24.90 -4.28
N GLU A 238 4.73 -25.86 -3.86
CA GLU A 238 3.71 -26.50 -4.73
C GLU A 238 2.78 -25.49 -5.40
N PHE A 239 2.42 -24.43 -4.70
CA PHE A 239 1.61 -23.35 -5.27
C PHE A 239 2.30 -22.65 -6.46
N ASN A 240 3.61 -22.40 -6.37
CA ASN A 240 4.36 -21.80 -7.48
C ASN A 240 4.44 -22.75 -8.69
N LYS A 241 4.58 -24.06 -8.46
CA LYS A 241 4.52 -25.06 -9.52
C LYS A 241 3.16 -25.06 -10.22
N LEU A 242 2.06 -25.05 -9.44
CA LEU A 242 0.71 -24.97 -9.97
C LEU A 242 0.49 -23.75 -10.86
N ILE A 243 0.98 -22.58 -10.42
CA ILE A 243 0.81 -21.33 -11.16
C ILE A 243 1.59 -21.32 -12.46
N VAL A 244 2.81 -21.86 -12.47
CA VAL A 244 3.60 -22.00 -13.69
C VAL A 244 2.84 -22.86 -14.72
N HIS A 245 2.23 -23.98 -14.30
CA HIS A 245 1.39 -24.76 -15.19
C HIS A 245 0.19 -23.98 -15.73
N LYS A 246 -0.46 -23.16 -14.90
CA LYS A 246 -1.57 -22.30 -15.34
C LYS A 246 -1.12 -21.25 -16.35
N ALA A 247 0.04 -20.62 -16.14
CA ALA A 247 0.58 -19.66 -17.09
C ALA A 247 0.88 -20.30 -18.46
N LEU A 248 1.38 -21.53 -18.48
CA LEU A 248 1.58 -22.27 -19.73
C LEU A 248 0.25 -22.59 -20.43
N GLU A 249 -0.81 -22.91 -19.67
CA GLU A 249 -2.16 -23.06 -20.25
C GLU A 249 -2.63 -21.77 -20.90
N PHE A 250 -2.47 -20.61 -20.26
CA PHE A 250 -2.79 -19.30 -20.82
C PHE A 250 -2.02 -19.05 -22.12
N LYS A 251 -0.70 -19.26 -22.09
CA LYS A 251 0.17 -19.10 -23.25
C LYS A 251 -0.27 -20.00 -24.41
N ASN A 252 -0.51 -21.30 -24.15
CA ASN A 252 -0.89 -22.28 -25.17
C ASN A 252 -2.28 -21.99 -25.78
N ARG A 253 -3.19 -21.46 -24.97
CA ARG A 253 -4.57 -21.11 -25.40
C ARG A 253 -4.65 -19.68 -25.95
N LYS A 254 -3.53 -18.96 -26.01
CA LYS A 254 -3.47 -17.55 -26.42
C LYS A 254 -4.47 -16.66 -25.65
N LEU A 255 -4.65 -16.94 -24.37
CA LEU A 255 -5.51 -16.12 -23.50
C LEU A 255 -4.69 -14.99 -22.90
N LYS A 256 -5.31 -13.80 -22.80
CA LYS A 256 -4.74 -12.65 -22.15
C LYS A 256 -5.76 -12.00 -21.22
N LEU A 257 -5.40 -11.87 -19.94
CA LEU A 257 -6.10 -11.05 -18.98
C LEU A 257 -5.29 -9.74 -18.83
N ASP A 258 -5.81 -8.67 -19.38
CA ASP A 258 -5.16 -7.36 -19.33
C ASP A 258 -5.63 -6.53 -18.14
N LEU A 259 -4.76 -5.68 -17.62
CA LEU A 259 -5.10 -4.63 -16.65
C LEU A 259 -5.20 -3.31 -17.43
N ILE A 260 -6.43 -2.91 -17.70
CA ILE A 260 -6.70 -1.69 -18.46
C ILE A 260 -6.83 -0.52 -17.50
N LYS A 261 -5.97 0.49 -17.69
CA LYS A 261 -6.03 1.76 -16.95
C LYS A 261 -7.03 2.69 -17.63
N LYS A 262 -8.00 3.19 -16.87
CA LYS A 262 -9.04 4.11 -17.36
C LYS A 262 -9.30 5.23 -16.38
N THR A 263 -9.41 6.44 -16.88
CA THR A 263 -9.91 7.59 -16.12
C THR A 263 -11.43 7.58 -16.14
N VAL A 264 -12.04 7.50 -14.97
CA VAL A 264 -13.50 7.58 -14.81
C VAL A 264 -13.85 8.91 -14.14
N ASN A 265 -14.70 9.66 -14.83
CA ASN A 265 -15.22 10.93 -14.35
C ASN A 265 -16.57 10.72 -13.70
N TRP A 266 -16.71 11.10 -12.43
CA TRP A 266 -17.96 11.01 -11.69
C TRP A 266 -18.30 12.37 -11.08
N ALA A 267 -19.25 13.05 -11.67
CA ALA A 267 -19.64 14.41 -11.28
C ALA A 267 -18.41 15.37 -11.18
N THR A 268 -17.97 15.67 -9.97
CA THR A 268 -16.82 16.56 -9.70
C THR A 268 -15.51 15.84 -9.43
N ILE A 269 -15.50 14.48 -9.47
CA ILE A 269 -14.34 13.66 -9.12
C ILE A 269 -13.87 12.90 -10.37
N SER A 270 -12.61 13.06 -10.71
CA SER A 270 -11.91 12.22 -11.70
C SER A 270 -11.02 11.23 -10.98
N ARG A 271 -11.09 9.95 -11.33
CA ARG A 271 -10.24 8.90 -10.76
C ARG A 271 -9.71 7.98 -11.85
N GLU A 272 -8.44 7.67 -11.73
CA GLU A 272 -7.84 6.56 -12.48
C GLU A 272 -8.18 5.25 -11.79
N MET A 273 -8.51 4.23 -12.57
CA MET A 273 -8.75 2.88 -12.10
C MET A 273 -8.16 1.86 -13.06
N ASN A 274 -7.64 0.78 -12.50
CA ASN A 274 -7.27 -0.40 -13.24
C ASN A 274 -8.37 -1.45 -13.11
N TYR A 275 -8.77 -2.05 -14.21
CA TYR A 275 -9.72 -3.15 -14.21
C TYR A 275 -9.24 -4.30 -15.10
N LEU A 276 -9.60 -5.52 -14.70
CA LEU A 276 -9.25 -6.73 -15.42
C LEU A 276 -10.17 -6.91 -16.63
N SER A 277 -9.59 -7.18 -17.81
CA SER A 277 -10.31 -7.49 -19.04
C SER A 277 -9.75 -8.75 -19.70
N LEU A 278 -10.63 -9.61 -20.21
CA LEU A 278 -10.23 -10.71 -21.07
C LEU A 278 -10.09 -10.18 -22.49
N GLU A 279 -8.94 -10.40 -23.09
CA GLU A 279 -8.66 -10.05 -24.47
C GLU A 279 -8.18 -11.27 -25.25
N ASP A 280 -8.56 -11.36 -26.52
CA ASP A 280 -7.96 -12.36 -27.40
C ASP A 280 -6.53 -11.93 -27.75
N ALA A 281 -5.57 -12.81 -27.58
CA ALA A 281 -4.16 -12.51 -27.82
C ALA A 281 -3.83 -12.15 -29.29
N ASP A 282 -4.75 -12.45 -30.21
CA ASP A 282 -4.61 -12.15 -31.65
C ASP A 282 -5.11 -10.74 -32.06
N HIS A 283 -5.72 -9.98 -31.14
CA HIS A 283 -6.06 -8.57 -31.38
C HIS A 283 -4.85 -7.68 -31.09
N GLU A 284 -3.82 -7.73 -31.96
CA GLU A 284 -2.89 -6.63 -32.09
C GLU A 284 -3.67 -5.35 -32.44
N LYS A 285 -3.52 -4.34 -31.62
CA LYS A 285 -4.19 -3.06 -31.67
C LYS A 285 -4.14 -2.46 -33.08
N LEU A 286 -5.27 -2.49 -33.79
CA LEU A 286 -5.58 -1.50 -34.81
C LEU A 286 -6.02 -0.21 -34.08
N HIS A 287 -5.05 0.61 -33.66
CA HIS A 287 -5.24 2.05 -33.42
C HIS A 287 -3.88 2.78 -33.45
#